data_df125d6635beffecd57307d250af223c
#
_entry.id   df125d6635beffecd57307d250af223c
#
_cell.length_a   1.000
_cell.length_b   1.000
_cell.length_c   1.000
_cell.angle_alpha   90.00
_cell.angle_beta   90.00
_cell.angle_gamma   90.00
#
_symmetry.space_group_name_H-M   'P 1'
#
loop_
_entity.id
_entity.type
_entity.pdbx_description
1 polymer ?
#
loop_
_entity_poly.entity_id
_entity_poly.type
_entity_poly.pdbx_seq_one_letter_code
_entity_poly.pdbx_strand_id
1 'polypeptide(L)'
;YGRKKIIIATGIIFALGSVFCAYAISVHWLMASRMIIGLAVGMVNFIIPLYLSEISPQKIRGMLVSLFQLAITAGILFSYLINRVFANAEYNWRWMLGAGLVPAVILLVGIAFLGDTPRWLISKNREDEAKDIFKKIDPDTDPEHQISEIKANIAAQNRQKAGFQKWMLMPVFVGVGIMFVQICTGINTIIYYTTTIFKIAGFS
;
A
#
# COMPACT_ATOMS: atom_id res chain seq x y z
N TYR A 1 -6.83 -1.65 -15.69
CA TYR A 1 -7.71 -1.25 -14.59
C TYR A 1 -7.17 0.04 -13.97
N GLY A 2 -8.06 0.98 -13.53
CA GLY A 2 -7.65 2.23 -12.87
C GLY A 2 -7.00 1.94 -11.52
N ARG A 3 -5.94 2.69 -11.16
CA ARG A 3 -5.22 2.51 -9.89
C ARG A 3 -6.15 2.71 -8.69
N LYS A 4 -7.01 3.74 -8.76
CA LYS A 4 -8.04 4.03 -7.75
C LYS A 4 -8.95 2.82 -7.48
N LYS A 5 -9.44 2.16 -8.54
CA LYS A 5 -10.33 0.99 -8.39
C LYS A 5 -9.65 -0.17 -7.68
N ILE A 6 -8.37 -0.41 -7.95
CA ILE A 6 -7.59 -1.46 -7.28
C ILE A 6 -7.42 -1.12 -5.80
N ILE A 7 -7.09 0.14 -5.46
CA ILE A 7 -6.96 0.56 -4.06
C ILE A 7 -8.29 0.42 -3.31
N ILE A 8 -9.41 0.78 -3.92
CA ILE A 8 -10.75 0.59 -3.32
C ILE A 8 -11.02 -0.91 -3.10
N ALA A 9 -10.80 -1.74 -4.11
CA ALA A 9 -11.02 -3.18 -4.00
C ALA A 9 -10.17 -3.81 -2.88
N THR A 10 -8.89 -3.45 -2.82
CA THR A 10 -7.99 -3.95 -1.75
C THR A 10 -8.38 -3.43 -0.38
N GLY A 11 -8.83 -2.18 -0.26
CA GLY A 11 -9.35 -1.62 0.98
C GLY A 11 -10.60 -2.36 1.47
N ILE A 12 -11.53 -2.70 0.57
CA ILE A 12 -12.72 -3.51 0.89
C ILE A 12 -12.33 -4.92 1.33
N ILE A 13 -11.43 -5.59 0.60
CA ILE A 13 -10.93 -6.93 0.95
C ILE A 13 -10.27 -6.92 2.34
N PHE A 14 -9.45 -5.90 2.63
CA PHE A 14 -8.82 -5.74 3.93
C PHE A 14 -9.85 -5.50 5.04
N ALA A 15 -10.84 -4.63 4.82
CA ALA A 15 -11.92 -4.37 5.77
C ALA A 15 -12.72 -5.64 6.10
N LEU A 16 -13.13 -6.38 5.07
CA LEU A 16 -13.83 -7.65 5.23
C LEU A 16 -12.96 -8.68 5.96
N GLY A 17 -11.69 -8.78 5.61
CA GLY A 17 -10.74 -9.67 6.29
C GLY A 17 -10.58 -9.33 7.78
N SER A 18 -10.53 -8.03 8.13
CA SER A 18 -10.45 -7.58 9.52
C SER A 18 -11.71 -7.94 10.31
N VAL A 19 -12.90 -7.77 9.72
CA VAL A 19 -14.17 -8.20 10.32
C VAL A 19 -14.18 -9.72 10.52
N PHE A 20 -13.80 -10.50 9.52
CA PHE A 20 -13.73 -11.97 9.64
C PHE A 20 -12.74 -12.43 10.70
N CYS A 21 -11.61 -11.72 10.87
CA CYS A 21 -10.68 -11.99 11.96
C CYS A 21 -11.31 -11.73 13.34
N ALA A 22 -12.02 -10.60 13.49
CA ALA A 22 -12.66 -10.24 14.77
C ALA A 22 -13.75 -11.25 15.18
N TYR A 23 -14.49 -11.79 14.22
CA TYR A 23 -15.55 -12.77 14.45
C TYR A 23 -15.08 -14.24 14.31
N ALA A 24 -13.78 -14.49 14.29
CA ALA A 24 -13.27 -15.86 14.14
C ALA A 24 -13.74 -16.77 15.27
N ILE A 25 -14.36 -17.91 14.89
CA ILE A 25 -14.88 -18.92 15.81
C ILE A 25 -13.84 -20.04 16.01
N SER A 26 -12.99 -20.28 15.00
CA SER A 26 -11.98 -21.34 15.02
C SER A 26 -10.63 -20.85 14.50
N VAL A 27 -9.58 -21.60 14.84
CA VAL A 27 -8.22 -21.30 14.35
C VAL A 27 -8.14 -21.36 12.83
N HIS A 28 -8.80 -22.30 12.19
CA HIS A 28 -8.83 -22.42 10.72
C HIS A 28 -9.51 -21.21 10.07
N TRP A 29 -10.59 -20.71 10.67
CA TRP A 29 -11.26 -19.49 10.23
C TRP A 29 -10.33 -18.28 10.35
N LEU A 30 -9.63 -18.16 11.47
CA LEU A 30 -8.66 -17.10 11.69
C LEU A 30 -7.52 -17.14 10.65
N MET A 31 -7.00 -18.34 10.35
CA MET A 31 -5.96 -18.52 9.34
C MET A 31 -6.44 -18.08 7.95
N ALA A 32 -7.64 -18.51 7.54
CA ALA A 32 -8.22 -18.12 6.26
C ALA A 32 -8.41 -16.58 6.16
N SER A 33 -8.93 -15.97 7.22
CA SER A 33 -9.09 -14.50 7.28
C SER A 33 -7.75 -13.76 7.18
N ARG A 34 -6.71 -14.28 7.83
CA ARG A 34 -5.33 -13.74 7.74
C ARG A 34 -4.74 -13.87 6.34
N MET A 35 -5.03 -14.94 5.62
CA MET A 35 -4.61 -15.08 4.22
C MET A 35 -5.27 -14.00 3.34
N ILE A 36 -6.55 -13.73 3.54
CA ILE A 36 -7.28 -12.67 2.81
C ILE A 36 -6.66 -11.29 3.09
N ILE A 37 -6.39 -10.98 4.37
CA ILE A 37 -5.71 -9.73 4.75
C ILE A 37 -4.32 -9.66 4.12
N GLY A 38 -3.55 -10.73 4.14
CA GLY A 38 -2.20 -10.79 3.56
C GLY A 38 -2.19 -10.49 2.07
N LEU A 39 -3.16 -11.02 1.31
CA LEU A 39 -3.33 -10.71 -0.11
C LEU A 39 -3.64 -9.21 -0.33
N ALA A 40 -4.54 -8.65 0.47
CA ALA A 40 -4.86 -7.22 0.38
C ALA A 40 -3.65 -6.35 0.70
N VAL A 41 -2.91 -6.63 1.78
CA VAL A 41 -1.70 -5.90 2.17
C VAL A 41 -0.61 -5.99 1.09
N GLY A 42 -0.41 -7.18 0.51
CA GLY A 42 0.54 -7.37 -0.60
C GLY A 42 0.21 -6.49 -1.81
N MET A 43 -1.06 -6.42 -2.20
CA MET A 43 -1.51 -5.55 -3.29
C MET A 43 -1.35 -4.06 -2.95
N VAL A 44 -1.70 -3.64 -1.74
CA VAL A 44 -1.57 -2.25 -1.28
C VAL A 44 -0.11 -1.79 -1.27
N ASN A 45 0.80 -2.63 -0.78
CA ASN A 45 2.22 -2.32 -0.73
C ASN A 45 2.85 -2.09 -2.11
N PHE A 46 2.28 -2.66 -3.15
CA PHE A 46 2.70 -2.42 -4.53
C PHE A 46 2.00 -1.21 -5.15
N ILE A 47 0.66 -1.13 -5.01
CA ILE A 47 -0.13 -0.16 -5.75
C ILE A 47 -0.03 1.28 -5.21
N ILE A 48 0.15 1.45 -3.89
CA ILE A 48 0.21 2.80 -3.29
C ILE A 48 1.48 3.54 -3.70
N PRO A 49 2.71 2.99 -3.59
CA PRO A 49 3.90 3.68 -4.09
C PRO A 49 3.82 3.99 -5.59
N LEU A 50 3.24 3.08 -6.38
CA LEU A 50 3.01 3.30 -7.80
C LEU A 50 2.06 4.46 -8.04
N TYR A 51 0.92 4.51 -7.34
CA TYR A 51 -0.04 5.61 -7.41
C TYR A 51 0.62 6.95 -7.03
N LEU A 52 1.35 6.98 -5.92
CA LEU A 52 2.06 8.18 -5.47
C LEU A 52 3.10 8.63 -6.51
N SER A 53 3.84 7.71 -7.11
CA SER A 53 4.85 8.04 -8.13
C SER A 53 4.24 8.59 -9.43
N GLU A 54 3.01 8.16 -9.78
CA GLU A 54 2.29 8.62 -10.96
C GLU A 54 1.60 9.98 -10.78
N ILE A 55 1.17 10.33 -9.54
CA ILE A 55 0.44 11.56 -9.25
C ILE A 55 1.36 12.68 -8.75
N SER A 56 2.56 12.35 -8.31
CA SER A 56 3.48 13.32 -7.69
C SER A 56 4.31 14.08 -8.71
N PRO A 57 4.46 15.41 -8.56
CA PRO A 57 5.46 16.19 -9.29
C PRO A 57 6.87 15.61 -9.06
N GLN A 58 7.74 15.73 -10.06
CA GLN A 58 9.11 15.20 -9.98
C GLN A 58 9.88 15.71 -8.77
N LYS A 59 9.68 17.00 -8.41
CA LYS A 59 10.37 17.67 -7.29
C LYS A 59 10.11 17.04 -5.93
N ILE A 60 8.90 16.54 -5.67
CA ILE A 60 8.47 16.02 -4.35
C ILE A 60 8.21 14.51 -4.33
N ARG A 61 8.39 13.82 -5.46
CA ARG A 61 8.13 12.37 -5.58
C ARG A 61 8.89 11.54 -4.53
N GLY A 62 10.18 11.83 -4.34
CA GLY A 62 10.99 11.15 -3.33
C GLY A 62 10.45 11.36 -1.91
N MET A 63 10.05 12.58 -1.58
CA MET A 63 9.46 12.91 -0.28
C MET A 63 8.16 12.13 -0.04
N LEU A 64 7.26 12.06 -1.03
CA LEU A 64 5.98 11.36 -0.89
C LEU A 64 6.15 9.84 -0.75
N VAL A 65 7.12 9.26 -1.45
CA VAL A 65 7.48 7.84 -1.26
C VAL A 65 8.07 7.59 0.13
N SER A 66 8.89 8.52 0.65
CA SER A 66 9.41 8.42 2.03
C SER A 66 8.30 8.58 3.08
N LEU A 67 7.32 9.44 2.85
CA LEU A 67 6.13 9.56 3.72
C LEU A 67 5.32 8.27 3.78
N PHE A 68 5.25 7.51 2.69
CA PHE A 68 4.63 6.18 2.72
C PHE A 68 5.33 5.24 3.71
N GLN A 69 6.67 5.22 3.72
CA GLN A 69 7.44 4.42 4.67
C GLN A 69 7.25 4.91 6.11
N LEU A 70 7.22 6.23 6.32
CA LEU A 70 6.93 6.82 7.62
C LEU A 70 5.53 6.41 8.13
N ALA A 71 4.53 6.42 7.24
CA ALA A 71 3.18 5.99 7.59
C ALA A 71 3.11 4.52 8.02
N ILE A 72 3.88 3.63 7.39
CA ILE A 72 4.00 2.23 7.83
C ILE A 72 4.55 2.16 9.26
N THR A 73 5.64 2.87 9.54
CA THR A 73 6.28 2.88 10.87
C THR A 73 5.34 3.47 11.94
N ALA A 74 4.66 4.57 11.62
CA ALA A 74 3.64 5.14 12.49
C ALA A 74 2.48 4.15 12.74
N GLY A 75 2.03 3.43 11.70
CA GLY A 75 1.00 2.40 11.83
C GLY A 75 1.40 1.27 12.78
N ILE A 76 2.67 0.84 12.77
CA ILE A 76 3.21 -0.14 13.71
C ILE A 76 3.13 0.41 15.14
N LEU A 77 3.55 1.66 15.37
CA LEU A 77 3.46 2.30 16.68
C LEU A 77 2.01 2.38 17.19
N PHE A 78 1.08 2.85 16.35
CA PHE A 78 -0.34 2.87 16.67
C PHE A 78 -0.90 1.49 17.00
N SER A 79 -0.46 0.45 16.29
CA SER A 79 -0.85 -0.93 16.57
C SER A 79 -0.42 -1.36 17.99
N TYR A 80 0.78 -1.00 18.43
CA TYR A 80 1.22 -1.27 19.80
C TYR A 80 0.38 -0.53 20.85
N LEU A 81 0.06 0.74 20.61
CA LEU A 81 -0.80 1.52 21.49
C LEU A 81 -2.21 0.92 21.62
N ILE A 82 -2.80 0.53 20.49
CA ILE A 82 -4.10 -0.14 20.47
C ILE A 82 -4.03 -1.47 21.24
N ASN A 83 -3.01 -2.27 21.03
CA ASN A 83 -2.82 -3.53 21.74
C ASN A 83 -2.68 -3.28 23.25
N ARG A 84 -2.00 -2.22 23.67
CA ARG A 84 -1.89 -1.85 25.10
C ARG A 84 -3.24 -1.47 25.70
N VAL A 85 -4.05 -0.70 25.00
CA VAL A 85 -5.39 -0.27 25.44
C VAL A 85 -6.31 -1.48 25.62
N PHE A 86 -6.30 -2.43 24.67
CA PHE A 86 -7.17 -3.59 24.73
C PHE A 86 -6.58 -4.79 25.49
N ALA A 87 -5.37 -4.68 26.07
CA ALA A 87 -4.70 -5.80 26.73
C ALA A 87 -5.55 -6.41 27.88
N ASN A 88 -6.34 -5.60 28.59
CA ASN A 88 -7.17 -6.02 29.71
C ASN A 88 -8.66 -6.16 29.38
N ALA A 89 -9.04 -6.02 28.10
CA ALA A 89 -10.44 -6.13 27.68
C ALA A 89 -10.85 -7.63 27.56
N GLU A 90 -12.13 -7.92 27.86
CA GLU A 90 -12.71 -9.22 27.51
C GLU A 90 -12.60 -9.43 25.99
N TYR A 91 -12.21 -10.64 25.57
CA TYR A 91 -11.96 -10.97 24.17
C TYR A 91 -10.95 -10.02 23.49
N ASN A 92 -9.91 -9.61 24.22
CA ASN A 92 -8.90 -8.62 23.81
C ASN A 92 -8.36 -8.79 22.39
N TRP A 93 -8.05 -10.02 21.98
CA TRP A 93 -7.52 -10.33 20.65
C TRP A 93 -8.51 -10.00 19.50
N ARG A 94 -9.82 -10.09 19.75
CA ARG A 94 -10.85 -9.77 18.77
C ARG A 94 -10.89 -8.26 18.50
N TRP A 95 -10.83 -7.45 19.56
CA TRP A 95 -10.77 -6.01 19.44
C TRP A 95 -9.48 -5.53 18.79
N MET A 96 -8.34 -6.15 19.15
CA MET A 96 -7.04 -5.84 18.54
C MET A 96 -7.05 -6.11 17.03
N LEU A 97 -7.62 -7.23 16.58
CA LEU A 97 -7.73 -7.57 15.16
C LEU A 97 -8.79 -6.73 14.43
N GLY A 98 -9.91 -6.48 15.08
CA GLY A 98 -10.99 -5.64 14.55
C GLY A 98 -10.59 -4.17 14.39
N ALA A 99 -9.67 -3.68 15.20
CA ALA A 99 -9.15 -2.30 15.10
C ALA A 99 -8.52 -1.99 13.73
N GLY A 100 -8.09 -3.02 12.99
CA GLY A 100 -7.65 -2.87 11.60
C GLY A 100 -8.73 -2.31 10.65
N LEU A 101 -10.00 -2.39 11.03
CA LEU A 101 -11.09 -1.79 10.26
C LEU A 101 -11.00 -0.25 10.21
N VAL A 102 -10.49 0.39 11.26
CA VAL A 102 -10.39 1.86 11.34
C VAL A 102 -9.50 2.42 10.20
N PRO A 103 -8.23 1.99 10.04
CA PRO A 103 -7.41 2.49 8.94
C PRO A 103 -7.96 2.08 7.57
N ALA A 104 -8.66 0.94 7.44
CA ALA A 104 -9.31 0.56 6.20
C ALA A 104 -10.41 1.54 5.79
N VAL A 105 -11.26 1.96 6.74
CA VAL A 105 -12.31 2.96 6.48
C VAL A 105 -11.70 4.31 6.13
N ILE A 106 -10.67 4.74 6.85
CA ILE A 106 -9.95 5.99 6.55
C ILE A 106 -9.37 5.95 5.13
N LEU A 107 -8.76 4.82 4.73
CA LEU A 107 -8.24 4.64 3.38
C LEU A 107 -9.37 4.72 2.33
N LEU A 108 -10.48 4.03 2.55
CA LEU A 108 -11.62 4.01 1.61
C LEU A 108 -12.25 5.39 1.46
N VAL A 109 -12.42 6.11 2.56
CA VAL A 109 -12.93 7.48 2.54
C VAL A 109 -11.93 8.41 1.85
N GLY A 110 -10.65 8.33 2.20
CA GLY A 110 -9.60 9.15 1.60
C GLY A 110 -9.49 8.97 0.09
N ILE A 111 -9.48 7.72 -0.40
CA ILE A 111 -9.36 7.44 -1.84
C ILE A 111 -10.62 7.83 -2.62
N ALA A 112 -11.79 7.93 -1.96
CA ALA A 112 -13.00 8.41 -2.62
C ALA A 112 -12.85 9.86 -3.12
N PHE A 113 -12.14 10.70 -2.36
CA PHE A 113 -11.87 12.10 -2.71
C PHE A 113 -10.73 12.28 -3.71
N LEU A 114 -9.88 11.29 -3.90
CA LEU A 114 -8.78 11.34 -4.86
C LEU A 114 -9.25 10.91 -6.27
N GLY A 115 -8.66 11.52 -7.30
CA GLY A 115 -8.90 11.18 -8.71
C GLY A 115 -8.16 9.91 -9.16
N ASP A 116 -8.44 9.46 -10.37
CA ASP A 116 -7.59 8.49 -11.07
C ASP A 116 -6.24 9.13 -11.45
N THR A 117 -5.20 8.31 -11.71
CA THR A 117 -3.89 8.85 -12.08
C THR A 117 -3.93 9.45 -13.48
N PRO A 118 -3.23 10.59 -13.74
CA PRO A 118 -3.17 11.22 -15.06
C PRO A 118 -2.72 10.23 -16.14
N ARG A 119 -1.75 9.38 -15.84
CA ARG A 119 -1.25 8.35 -16.76
C ARG A 119 -2.33 7.37 -17.19
N TRP A 120 -3.22 6.96 -16.28
CA TRP A 120 -4.34 6.09 -16.61
C TRP A 120 -5.41 6.80 -17.44
N LEU A 121 -5.73 8.05 -17.12
CA LEU A 121 -6.69 8.86 -17.87
C LEU A 121 -6.23 9.05 -19.32
N ILE A 122 -4.95 9.39 -19.54
CA ILE A 122 -4.37 9.50 -20.90
C ILE A 122 -4.43 8.16 -21.65
N SER A 123 -4.17 7.03 -20.97
CA SER A 123 -4.28 5.71 -21.58
C SER A 123 -5.72 5.35 -22.01
N LYS A 124 -6.72 6.07 -21.49
CA LYS A 124 -8.15 5.92 -21.81
C LYS A 124 -8.69 7.05 -22.70
N ASN A 125 -7.81 7.88 -23.28
CA ASN A 125 -8.17 9.05 -24.10
C ASN A 125 -9.03 10.10 -23.37
N ARG A 126 -8.94 10.18 -22.01
CA ARG A 126 -9.60 11.18 -21.18
C ARG A 126 -8.62 12.30 -20.83
N GLU A 127 -8.19 13.03 -21.86
CA GLU A 127 -7.11 14.01 -21.72
C GLU A 127 -7.53 15.26 -20.96
N ASP A 128 -8.78 15.69 -21.12
CA ASP A 128 -9.29 16.89 -20.44
C ASP A 128 -9.26 16.73 -18.92
N GLU A 129 -9.65 15.57 -18.42
CA GLU A 129 -9.58 15.28 -16.99
C GLU A 129 -8.13 15.17 -16.50
N ALA A 130 -7.22 14.64 -17.32
CA ALA A 130 -5.81 14.63 -16.98
C ALA A 130 -5.22 16.04 -16.90
N LYS A 131 -5.62 16.96 -17.82
CA LYS A 131 -5.24 18.39 -17.76
C LYS A 131 -5.69 19.06 -16.48
N ASP A 132 -6.93 18.80 -16.04
CA ASP A 132 -7.46 19.38 -14.80
C ASP A 132 -6.68 18.90 -13.56
N ILE A 133 -6.27 17.63 -13.56
CA ILE A 133 -5.46 17.08 -12.47
C ILE A 133 -4.07 17.72 -12.48
N PHE A 134 -3.40 17.84 -13.64
CA PHE A 134 -2.10 18.48 -13.75
C PHE A 134 -2.12 19.94 -13.27
N LYS A 135 -3.13 20.72 -13.67
CA LYS A 135 -3.31 22.10 -13.20
C LYS A 135 -3.46 22.19 -11.67
N LYS A 136 -4.08 21.21 -11.04
CA LYS A 136 -4.22 21.16 -9.57
C LYS A 136 -2.94 20.76 -8.85
N ILE A 137 -2.12 19.90 -9.47
CA ILE A 137 -0.92 19.34 -8.85
C ILE A 137 0.30 20.24 -9.06
N ASP A 138 0.47 20.77 -10.27
CA ASP A 138 1.61 21.61 -10.64
C ASP A 138 1.14 22.72 -11.61
N PRO A 139 0.66 23.86 -11.06
CA PRO A 139 0.17 24.96 -11.88
C PRO A 139 1.25 25.61 -12.76
N ASP A 140 2.53 25.46 -12.40
CA ASP A 140 3.66 26.11 -13.08
C ASP A 140 4.16 25.33 -14.29
N THR A 141 3.74 24.08 -14.47
CA THR A 141 4.20 23.23 -15.57
C THR A 141 3.12 23.15 -16.66
N ASP A 142 3.52 23.25 -17.92
CA ASP A 142 2.62 23.11 -19.08
C ASP A 142 2.00 21.72 -19.14
N PRO A 143 0.67 21.59 -18.95
CA PRO A 143 -0.01 20.30 -18.98
C PRO A 143 0.13 19.58 -20.34
N GLU A 144 0.24 20.31 -21.45
CA GLU A 144 0.31 19.71 -22.77
C GLU A 144 1.66 19.02 -23.00
N HIS A 145 2.74 19.61 -22.50
CA HIS A 145 4.05 19.00 -22.55
C HIS A 145 4.08 17.69 -21.75
N GLN A 146 3.52 17.67 -20.53
CA GLN A 146 3.45 16.45 -19.71
C GLN A 146 2.61 15.35 -20.37
N ILE A 147 1.48 15.70 -20.98
CA ILE A 147 0.62 14.75 -21.69
C ILE A 147 1.37 14.17 -22.89
N SER A 148 2.08 14.99 -23.66
CA SER A 148 2.86 14.53 -24.84
C SER A 148 3.96 13.55 -24.42
N GLU A 149 4.67 13.85 -23.33
CA GLU A 149 5.70 12.98 -22.77
C GLU A 149 5.13 11.63 -22.32
N ILE A 150 3.99 11.64 -21.60
CA ILE A 150 3.33 10.42 -21.16
C ILE A 150 2.83 9.60 -22.36
N LYS A 151 2.26 10.22 -23.38
CA LYS A 151 1.85 9.54 -24.62
C LYS A 151 3.03 8.89 -25.32
N ALA A 152 4.15 9.60 -25.45
CA ALA A 152 5.38 9.07 -26.02
C ALA A 152 5.89 7.84 -25.24
N ASN A 153 5.88 7.93 -23.92
CA ASN A 153 6.27 6.82 -23.04
C ASN A 153 5.33 5.60 -23.16
N ILE A 154 4.02 5.83 -23.24
CA ILE A 154 3.02 4.76 -23.44
C ILE A 154 3.22 4.12 -24.83
N ALA A 155 3.45 4.91 -25.88
CA ALA A 155 3.67 4.41 -27.22
C ALA A 155 4.98 3.60 -27.32
N ALA A 156 6.05 4.07 -26.66
CA ALA A 156 7.32 3.33 -26.58
C ALA A 156 7.15 1.99 -25.83
N GLN A 157 6.40 2.00 -24.73
CA GLN A 157 6.12 0.79 -23.95
C GLN A 157 5.26 -0.22 -24.72
N ASN A 158 4.31 0.24 -25.54
CA ASN A 158 3.49 -0.62 -26.38
C ASN A 158 4.27 -1.21 -27.60
N ARG A 159 5.27 -0.49 -28.09
CA ARG A 159 6.17 -0.99 -29.16
C ARG A 159 7.11 -2.08 -28.67
N GLN A 160 7.58 -1.96 -27.44
CA GLN A 160 8.29 -3.05 -26.76
C GLN A 160 7.23 -4.07 -26.33
N LYS A 161 6.88 -4.99 -27.25
CA LYS A 161 6.05 -6.16 -26.89
C LYS A 161 6.67 -6.78 -25.63
N ALA A 162 5.93 -6.71 -24.53
CA ALA A 162 6.35 -7.24 -23.24
C ALA A 162 6.43 -8.78 -23.29
N GLY A 163 7.43 -9.31 -23.98
CA GLY A 163 7.90 -10.65 -23.77
C GLY A 163 8.85 -10.65 -22.57
N PHE A 164 8.76 -11.68 -21.76
CA PHE A 164 9.69 -11.88 -20.66
C PHE A 164 11.11 -12.02 -21.24
N GLN A 165 11.87 -10.93 -21.21
CA GLN A 165 13.22 -10.89 -21.78
C GLN A 165 14.23 -11.34 -20.73
N LYS A 166 15.25 -12.10 -21.14
CA LYS A 166 16.28 -12.65 -20.24
C LYS A 166 16.96 -11.60 -19.35
N TRP A 167 17.09 -10.34 -19.82
CA TRP A 167 17.66 -9.25 -19.01
C TRP A 167 16.76 -8.84 -17.83
N MET A 168 15.45 -9.11 -17.90
CA MET A 168 14.52 -8.85 -16.78
C MET A 168 14.73 -9.82 -15.61
N LEU A 169 15.34 -10.98 -15.83
CA LEU A 169 15.61 -11.96 -14.77
C LEU A 169 16.60 -11.41 -13.74
N MET A 170 17.59 -10.63 -14.15
CA MET A 170 18.59 -10.10 -13.23
C MET A 170 18.01 -9.12 -12.19
N PRO A 171 17.23 -8.08 -12.56
CA PRO A 171 16.52 -7.25 -11.57
C PRO A 171 15.56 -8.03 -10.67
N VAL A 172 14.87 -9.04 -11.21
CA VAL A 172 13.99 -9.91 -10.41
C VAL A 172 14.80 -10.72 -9.40
N PHE A 173 15.92 -11.33 -9.83
CA PHE A 173 16.79 -12.11 -8.93
C PHE A 173 17.40 -11.24 -7.83
N VAL A 174 17.87 -10.04 -8.18
CA VAL A 174 18.37 -9.06 -7.21
C VAL A 174 17.27 -8.64 -6.23
N GLY A 175 16.05 -8.34 -6.71
CA GLY A 175 14.92 -7.99 -5.87
C GLY A 175 14.54 -9.10 -4.90
N VAL A 176 14.46 -10.34 -5.37
CA VAL A 176 14.22 -11.52 -4.52
C VAL A 176 15.35 -11.72 -3.51
N GLY A 177 16.61 -11.55 -3.92
CA GLY A 177 17.77 -11.65 -3.04
C GLY A 177 17.74 -10.61 -1.92
N ILE A 178 17.42 -9.35 -2.22
CA ILE A 178 17.27 -8.28 -1.22
C ILE A 178 16.14 -8.62 -0.24
N MET A 179 14.99 -9.05 -0.72
CA MET A 179 13.86 -9.47 0.14
C MET A 179 14.24 -10.65 1.03
N PHE A 180 14.98 -11.64 0.50
CA PHE A 180 15.46 -12.77 1.28
C PHE A 180 16.39 -12.31 2.40
N VAL A 181 17.38 -11.48 2.09
CA VAL A 181 18.29 -10.89 3.10
C VAL A 181 17.51 -10.11 4.15
N GLN A 182 16.55 -9.29 3.75
CA GLN A 182 15.69 -8.53 4.68
C GLN A 182 14.96 -9.44 5.65
N ILE A 183 14.41 -10.56 5.19
CA ILE A 183 13.75 -11.54 6.06
C ILE A 183 14.75 -12.20 7.00
N CYS A 184 15.93 -12.57 6.51
CA CYS A 184 16.99 -13.20 7.30
C CYS A 184 17.57 -12.28 8.38
N THR A 185 17.48 -10.95 8.26
CA THR A 185 17.89 -10.02 9.34
C THR A 185 17.02 -10.15 10.60
N GLY A 186 15.88 -10.85 10.54
CA GLY A 186 15.01 -11.06 11.68
C GLY A 186 14.24 -9.82 12.15
N ILE A 187 14.25 -8.73 11.37
CA ILE A 187 13.57 -7.47 11.75
C ILE A 187 12.08 -7.70 12.05
N ASN A 188 11.40 -8.53 11.27
CA ASN A 188 10.02 -8.86 11.49
C ASN A 188 9.81 -9.60 12.83
N THR A 189 10.72 -10.50 13.20
CA THR A 189 10.69 -11.21 14.48
C THR A 189 10.81 -10.23 15.64
N ILE A 190 11.74 -9.28 15.56
CA ILE A 190 11.89 -8.24 16.57
C ILE A 190 10.60 -7.41 16.69
N ILE A 191 10.02 -6.97 15.58
CA ILE A 191 8.77 -6.20 15.57
C ILE A 191 7.62 -7.00 16.21
N TYR A 192 7.43 -8.27 15.85
CA TYR A 192 6.33 -9.08 16.38
C TYR A 192 6.48 -9.42 17.87
N TYR A 193 7.70 -9.64 18.35
CA TYR A 193 7.98 -10.04 19.73
C TYR A 193 8.46 -8.88 20.61
N THR A 194 8.42 -7.64 20.13
CA THR A 194 8.88 -6.45 20.87
C THR A 194 8.29 -6.38 22.27
N THR A 195 6.98 -6.56 22.42
CA THR A 195 6.31 -6.53 23.72
C THR A 195 6.78 -7.65 24.66
N THR A 196 7.04 -8.83 24.12
CA THR A 196 7.55 -9.99 24.88
C THR A 196 9.00 -9.76 25.29
N ILE A 197 9.83 -9.23 24.40
CA ILE A 197 11.23 -8.90 24.66
C ILE A 197 11.34 -7.87 25.78
N PHE A 198 10.54 -6.79 25.76
CA PHE A 198 10.53 -5.77 26.80
C PHE A 198 10.07 -6.33 28.16
N LYS A 199 9.05 -7.20 28.18
CA LYS A 199 8.62 -7.88 29.41
C LYS A 199 9.74 -8.74 30.02
N ILE A 200 10.45 -9.51 29.21
CA ILE A 200 11.59 -10.34 29.67
C ILE A 200 12.74 -9.47 30.16
N ALA A 201 12.96 -8.31 29.52
CA ALA A 201 14.00 -7.35 29.92
C ALA A 201 13.63 -6.53 31.19
N GLY A 202 12.45 -6.78 31.79
CA GLY A 202 12.04 -6.13 33.04
C GLY A 202 11.32 -4.78 32.87
N PHE A 203 10.97 -4.41 31.64
CA PHE A 203 10.13 -3.25 31.39
C PHE A 203 8.65 -3.68 31.43
N SER A 204 7.95 -3.29 32.48
CA SER A 204 6.51 -3.57 32.70
C SER A 204 5.63 -2.45 32.18
#